data_8445469c6c7b96d01a8773ff0cca9140
#
_entry.id   8445469c6c7b96d01a8773ff0cca9140
#
_cell.length_a   1.000
_cell.length_b   1.000
_cell.length_c   1.000
_cell.angle_alpha   90.00
_cell.angle_beta   90.00
_cell.angle_gamma   90.00
#
_symmetry.space_group_name_H-M   'P 1'
#
loop_
_entity.id
_entity.type
_entity.pdbx_description
1 polymer ?
#
loop_
_entity_poly.entity_id
_entity_poly.type
_entity_poly.pdbx_seq_one_letter_code
_entity_poly.pdbx_strand_id
1 'polypeptide(L)'
;VNHPPGSVIVPCQMMARYHHFTVSLANLELPPGSQRIFAMGTSISANLNDALRQIRPQDEWVWIVGDDHVFQPDTLTRLLNRDCDMVVPLCTRRGPPFPLVHFGDRISDDGPLRSVLQYDHLATAGELVEVQATGSLMLISRCVI
;
A
#
# COMPACT_ATOMS: atom_id res chain seq x y z
N VAL A 1 19.69 4.92 4.60
CA VAL A 1 19.55 5.17 3.14
C VAL A 1 18.59 6.34 2.97
N ASN A 2 19.05 7.42 2.30
CA ASN A 2 18.19 8.56 1.98
C ASN A 2 17.37 8.21 0.72
N HIS A 3 16.11 7.90 0.91
CA HIS A 3 15.19 7.74 -0.21
C HIS A 3 14.75 9.11 -0.75
N PRO A 4 14.42 9.21 -2.06
CA PRO A 4 13.84 10.42 -2.64
C PRO A 4 12.45 10.71 -2.05
N PRO A 5 11.95 11.95 -2.18
CA PRO A 5 10.61 12.31 -1.76
C PRO A 5 9.54 11.59 -2.58
N GLY A 6 8.34 11.49 -2.00
CA GLY A 6 7.18 10.91 -2.67
C GLY A 6 5.88 11.26 -1.97
N SER A 7 4.81 10.62 -2.40
CA SER A 7 3.46 10.88 -1.91
C SER A 7 2.84 9.66 -1.23
N VAL A 8 2.34 9.84 -0.01
CA VAL A 8 1.47 8.89 0.67
C VAL A 8 0.03 9.31 0.41
N ILE A 9 -0.72 8.50 -0.33
CA ILE A 9 -2.14 8.72 -0.63
C ILE A 9 -2.99 7.89 0.32
N VAL A 10 -3.86 8.56 1.04
CA VAL A 10 -4.83 7.96 1.96
C VAL A 10 -6.24 8.21 1.42
N PRO A 11 -6.84 7.27 0.69
CA PRO A 11 -8.25 7.35 0.34
C PRO A 11 -9.08 7.19 1.63
N CYS A 12 -9.91 8.18 1.92
CA CYS A 12 -10.68 8.25 3.16
C CYS A 12 -12.16 8.37 2.85
N GLN A 13 -12.99 7.82 3.74
CA GLN A 13 -14.38 8.21 3.81
C GLN A 13 -14.52 9.47 4.66
N MET A 14 -15.60 10.23 4.47
CA MET A 14 -15.87 11.50 5.19
C MET A 14 -16.07 11.31 6.70
N MET A 15 -16.29 10.08 7.16
CA MET A 15 -16.55 9.76 8.57
C MET A 15 -15.35 9.01 9.18
N ALA A 16 -15.32 8.82 10.45
CA ALA A 16 -14.24 8.37 11.32
C ALA A 16 -13.19 7.41 10.69
N ARG A 17 -11.93 7.64 11.02
CA ARG A 17 -10.82 6.71 10.75
C ARG A 17 -10.60 5.80 11.96
N TYR A 18 -10.01 4.63 11.72
CA TYR A 18 -9.56 3.79 12.81
C TYR A 18 -8.46 4.48 13.62
N HIS A 19 -8.61 4.50 14.95
CA HIS A 19 -7.63 5.12 15.84
C HIS A 19 -6.21 4.59 15.61
N HIS A 20 -6.06 3.27 15.51
CA HIS A 20 -4.75 2.65 15.31
C HIS A 20 -4.10 3.03 13.96
N PHE A 21 -4.89 3.22 12.90
CA PHE A 21 -4.39 3.77 11.66
C PHE A 21 -3.83 5.19 11.85
N THR A 22 -4.56 6.04 12.56
CA THR A 22 -4.13 7.42 12.82
C THR A 22 -2.79 7.44 13.57
N VAL A 23 -2.62 6.56 14.56
CA VAL A 23 -1.36 6.41 15.31
C VAL A 23 -0.24 5.92 14.39
N SER A 24 -0.49 4.90 13.57
CA SER A 24 0.51 4.40 12.59
C SER A 24 0.93 5.49 11.61
N LEU A 25 -0.02 6.24 11.06
CA LEU A 25 0.26 7.31 10.11
C LEU A 25 1.03 8.48 10.75
N ALA A 26 0.73 8.81 12.01
CA ALA A 26 1.44 9.87 12.75
C ALA A 26 2.90 9.51 13.00
N ASN A 27 3.18 8.22 13.28
CA ASN A 27 4.52 7.71 13.57
C ASN A 27 5.28 7.25 12.32
N LEU A 28 4.66 7.29 11.14
CA LEU A 28 5.28 6.85 9.90
C LEU A 28 6.52 7.68 9.58
N GLU A 29 7.66 7.01 9.43
CA GLU A 29 8.91 7.59 8.97
C GLU A 29 8.83 7.90 7.47
N LEU A 30 8.89 9.18 7.13
CA LEU A 30 8.83 9.65 5.75
C LEU A 30 10.18 10.20 5.30
N PRO A 31 10.63 9.90 4.08
CA PRO A 31 11.74 10.60 3.47
C PRO A 31 11.52 12.12 3.45
N PRO A 32 12.57 12.93 3.69
CA PRO A 32 12.45 14.38 3.70
C PRO A 32 11.80 14.91 2.41
N GLY A 33 10.92 15.88 2.56
CA GLY A 33 10.21 16.48 1.44
C GLY A 33 8.98 15.70 0.93
N SER A 34 8.69 14.51 1.47
CA SER A 34 7.48 13.76 1.11
C SER A 34 6.21 14.45 1.61
N GLN A 35 5.07 14.10 1.01
CA GLN A 35 3.77 14.63 1.39
C GLN A 35 2.76 13.51 1.74
N ARG A 36 1.68 13.92 2.41
CA ARG A 36 0.49 13.08 2.63
C ARG A 36 -0.69 13.72 1.92
N ILE A 37 -1.41 12.96 1.11
CA ILE A 37 -2.60 13.37 0.37
C ILE A 37 -3.79 12.60 0.91
N PHE A 38 -4.76 13.32 1.46
CA PHE A 38 -6.01 12.74 1.95
C PHE A 38 -7.09 12.95 0.90
N ALA A 39 -7.46 11.88 0.22
CA ALA A 39 -8.48 11.91 -0.82
C ALA A 39 -9.84 11.53 -0.22
N MET A 40 -10.72 12.49 -0.06
CA MET A 40 -12.03 12.31 0.56
C MET A 40 -13.14 12.37 -0.48
N GLY A 41 -14.10 11.43 -0.38
CA GLY A 41 -15.27 11.40 -1.26
C GLY A 41 -16.03 10.08 -1.14
N THR A 42 -17.02 9.91 -2.00
CA THR A 42 -17.92 8.74 -1.98
C THR A 42 -17.46 7.58 -2.86
N SER A 43 -16.57 7.83 -3.81
CA SER A 43 -16.05 6.82 -4.74
C SER A 43 -14.54 6.67 -4.60
N ILE A 44 -14.07 5.47 -4.32
CA ILE A 44 -12.62 5.18 -4.22
C ILE A 44 -11.90 5.54 -5.50
N SER A 45 -12.47 5.23 -6.66
CA SER A 45 -11.84 5.53 -7.96
C SER A 45 -11.71 7.03 -8.21
N ALA A 46 -12.74 7.81 -7.90
CA ALA A 46 -12.68 9.27 -8.02
C ALA A 46 -11.65 9.85 -7.04
N ASN A 47 -11.66 9.39 -5.80
CA ASN A 47 -10.71 9.83 -4.77
C ASN A 47 -9.26 9.56 -5.17
N LEU A 48 -8.97 8.36 -5.70
CA LEU A 48 -7.63 8.02 -6.16
C LEU A 48 -7.21 8.87 -7.36
N ASN A 49 -8.09 9.08 -8.34
CA ASN A 49 -7.80 9.94 -9.49
C ASN A 49 -7.51 11.39 -9.08
N ASP A 50 -8.27 11.91 -8.13
CA ASP A 50 -8.06 13.28 -7.63
C ASP A 50 -6.77 13.38 -6.79
N ALA A 51 -6.42 12.34 -6.05
CA ALA A 51 -5.15 12.28 -5.33
C ALA A 51 -3.95 12.19 -6.28
N LEU A 52 -4.05 11.37 -7.33
CA LEU A 52 -2.99 11.22 -8.34
C LEU A 52 -2.67 12.54 -9.04
N ARG A 53 -3.66 13.42 -9.25
CA ARG A 53 -3.45 14.77 -9.82
C ARG A 53 -2.68 15.71 -8.88
N GLN A 54 -2.57 15.39 -7.60
CA GLN A 54 -1.85 16.19 -6.60
C GLN A 54 -0.40 15.73 -6.39
N ILE A 55 0.03 14.68 -7.09
CA ILE A 55 1.42 14.23 -7.07
C ILE A 55 2.30 15.31 -7.67
N ARG A 56 3.35 15.66 -6.94
CA ARG A 56 4.27 16.73 -7.36
C ARG A 56 5.33 16.19 -8.34
N PRO A 57 5.90 17.04 -9.19
CA PRO A 57 6.93 16.64 -10.15
C PRO A 57 8.16 15.97 -9.53
N GLN A 58 8.51 16.30 -8.29
CA GLN A 58 9.65 15.74 -7.55
C GLN A 58 9.33 14.44 -6.81
N ASP A 59 8.08 14.00 -6.76
CA ASP A 59 7.71 12.77 -6.07
C ASP A 59 8.09 11.56 -6.93
N GLU A 60 8.97 10.70 -6.43
CA GLU A 60 9.53 9.55 -7.15
C GLU A 60 8.77 8.25 -6.88
N TRP A 61 7.83 8.28 -5.95
CA TRP A 61 6.98 7.14 -5.60
C TRP A 61 5.64 7.60 -5.05
N VAL A 62 4.67 6.70 -5.11
CA VAL A 62 3.35 6.85 -4.50
C VAL A 62 3.04 5.62 -3.67
N TRP A 63 2.68 5.82 -2.42
CA TRP A 63 2.19 4.76 -1.54
C TRP A 63 0.71 4.96 -1.24
N ILE A 64 -0.13 4.08 -1.76
CA ILE A 64 -1.58 4.07 -1.52
C ILE A 64 -1.84 3.20 -0.30
N VAL A 65 -2.40 3.78 0.75
CA VAL A 65 -2.68 3.09 2.01
C VAL A 65 -4.10 3.35 2.47
N GLY A 66 -4.89 2.29 2.66
CA GLY A 66 -6.25 2.39 3.20
C GLY A 66 -6.26 2.88 4.65
N ASP A 67 -7.28 3.63 5.02
CA ASP A 67 -7.43 4.28 6.34
C ASP A 67 -7.81 3.32 7.49
N ASP A 68 -7.72 2.03 7.24
CA ASP A 68 -8.02 0.93 8.16
C ASP A 68 -6.83 -0.01 8.42
N HIS A 69 -5.64 0.34 7.96
CA HIS A 69 -4.44 -0.47 8.13
C HIS A 69 -3.60 0.00 9.32
N VAL A 70 -2.96 -0.96 9.98
CA VAL A 70 -1.99 -0.72 11.05
C VAL A 70 -0.62 -1.19 10.57
N PHE A 71 0.39 -0.35 10.71
CA PHE A 71 1.74 -0.63 10.22
C PHE A 71 2.80 -0.02 11.14
N GLN A 72 4.02 -0.54 11.02
CA GLN A 72 5.17 -0.07 11.78
C GLN A 72 5.70 1.25 11.21
N PRO A 73 6.39 2.09 12.00
CA PRO A 73 6.96 3.35 11.54
C PRO A 73 7.88 3.21 10.32
N ASP A 74 8.68 2.15 10.26
CA ASP A 74 9.66 1.86 9.21
C ASP A 74 9.08 1.13 7.98
N THR A 75 7.77 0.89 7.94
CA THR A 75 7.13 0.08 6.88
C THR A 75 7.43 0.63 5.49
N LEU A 76 7.28 1.94 5.29
CA LEU A 76 7.55 2.57 4.00
C LEU A 76 9.03 2.42 3.59
N THR A 77 9.95 2.67 4.51
CA THR A 77 11.39 2.49 4.27
C THR A 77 11.72 1.05 3.86
N ARG A 78 11.11 0.07 4.50
CA ARG A 78 11.28 -1.35 4.15
C ARG A 78 10.74 -1.69 2.77
N LEU A 79 9.63 -1.08 2.35
CA LEU A 79 9.09 -1.23 1.00
C LEU A 79 9.99 -0.58 -0.05
N LEU A 80 10.44 0.66 0.18
CA LEU A 80 11.33 1.39 -0.71
C LEU A 80 12.68 0.67 -0.91
N ASN A 81 13.18 -0.03 0.12
CA ASN A 81 14.41 -0.82 0.03
C ASN A 81 14.28 -2.06 -0.88
N ARG A 82 13.08 -2.40 -1.35
CA ARG A 82 12.89 -3.54 -2.26
C ARG A 82 13.24 -3.23 -3.71
N ASP A 83 13.33 -1.95 -4.06
CA ASP A 83 13.70 -1.46 -5.40
C ASP A 83 12.87 -2.13 -6.52
N CYS A 84 11.56 -2.17 -6.33
CA CYS A 84 10.60 -2.73 -7.25
C CYS A 84 9.72 -1.63 -7.84
N ASP A 85 9.28 -1.80 -9.09
CA ASP A 85 8.32 -0.90 -9.74
C ASP A 85 6.98 -0.84 -8.99
N MET A 86 6.57 -1.97 -8.44
CA MET A 86 5.39 -2.08 -7.59
C MET A 86 5.64 -3.13 -6.51
N VAL A 87 5.36 -2.78 -5.25
CA VAL A 87 5.48 -3.70 -4.13
C VAL A 87 4.35 -3.50 -3.12
N VAL A 88 3.89 -4.60 -2.53
CA VAL A 88 2.88 -4.59 -1.48
C VAL A 88 3.36 -5.41 -0.29
N PRO A 89 3.09 -4.97 0.95
CA PRO A 89 3.35 -5.79 2.11
C PRO A 89 2.32 -6.91 2.24
N LEU A 90 2.67 -7.97 2.94
CA LEU A 90 1.69 -8.92 3.42
C LEU A 90 0.81 -8.25 4.47
N CYS A 91 -0.51 -8.42 4.33
CA CYS A 91 -1.50 -7.86 5.22
C CYS A 91 -2.33 -8.96 5.86
N THR A 92 -2.80 -8.73 7.07
CA THR A 92 -3.79 -9.59 7.72
C THR A 92 -5.19 -9.03 7.54
N ARG A 93 -6.20 -9.89 7.59
CA ARG A 93 -7.59 -9.46 7.69
C ARG A 93 -7.85 -8.83 9.06
N ARG A 94 -8.89 -8.01 9.14
CA ARG A 94 -9.38 -7.47 10.41
C ARG A 94 -9.96 -8.58 11.29
N GLY A 95 -9.62 -8.55 12.54
CA GLY A 95 -10.15 -9.45 13.54
C GLY A 95 -9.45 -10.81 13.63
N PRO A 96 -9.49 -11.40 14.85
CA PRO A 96 -8.87 -12.68 15.11
C PRO A 96 -9.51 -13.80 14.27
N PRO A 97 -8.74 -14.80 13.85
CA PRO A 97 -7.31 -15.03 14.13
C PRO A 97 -6.32 -14.23 13.26
N PHE A 98 -6.72 -13.14 12.60
CA PHE A 98 -5.90 -12.30 11.72
C PHE A 98 -5.24 -13.07 10.56
N PRO A 99 -6.00 -13.84 9.77
CA PRO A 99 -5.43 -14.58 8.65
C PRO A 99 -4.85 -13.62 7.61
N LEU A 100 -3.82 -14.05 6.91
CA LEU A 100 -3.24 -13.27 5.81
C LEU A 100 -4.26 -12.99 4.71
N VAL A 101 -4.16 -11.82 4.10
CA VAL A 101 -4.91 -11.49 2.88
C VAL A 101 -4.25 -12.20 1.72
N HIS A 102 -5.04 -12.91 0.93
CA HIS A 102 -4.56 -13.60 -0.25
C HIS A 102 -4.38 -12.64 -1.42
N PHE A 103 -3.34 -12.86 -2.20
CA PHE A 103 -3.12 -12.22 -3.49
C PHE A 103 -3.70 -13.11 -4.60
N GLY A 104 -4.05 -12.50 -5.73
CA GLY A 104 -4.67 -13.24 -6.81
C GLY A 104 -3.64 -13.72 -7.83
N ASP A 105 -3.72 -14.99 -8.18
CA ASP A 105 -3.08 -15.54 -9.36
C ASP A 105 -4.12 -16.06 -10.34
N ARG A 106 -3.81 -16.01 -11.63
CA ARG A 106 -4.60 -16.69 -12.66
C ARG A 106 -4.10 -18.12 -12.81
N ILE A 107 -5.03 -19.06 -12.84
CA ILE A 107 -4.70 -20.47 -13.10
C ILE A 107 -4.47 -20.71 -14.61
N SER A 108 -5.05 -19.83 -15.46
CA SER A 108 -4.84 -19.81 -16.92
C SER A 108 -5.04 -18.37 -17.43
N ASP A 109 -4.45 -18.02 -18.56
CA ASP A 109 -4.52 -16.68 -19.15
C ASP A 109 -5.94 -16.15 -19.33
N ASP A 110 -6.92 -17.03 -19.59
CA ASP A 110 -8.33 -16.72 -19.79
C ASP A 110 -9.20 -17.04 -18.55
N GLY A 111 -8.60 -17.50 -17.46
CA GLY A 111 -9.30 -17.92 -16.25
C GLY A 111 -9.65 -16.77 -15.31
N PRO A 112 -10.66 -16.93 -14.46
CA PRO A 112 -10.93 -15.97 -13.40
C PRO A 112 -9.74 -15.91 -12.44
N LEU A 113 -9.46 -14.70 -11.92
CA LEU A 113 -8.55 -14.54 -10.79
C LEU A 113 -9.06 -15.37 -9.63
N ARG A 114 -8.28 -16.32 -9.18
CA ARG A 114 -8.55 -17.04 -7.95
C ARG A 114 -7.66 -16.48 -6.86
N SER A 115 -8.25 -16.24 -5.71
CA SER A 115 -7.50 -15.99 -4.49
C SER A 115 -6.72 -17.27 -4.17
N VAL A 116 -5.45 -17.29 -4.52
CA VAL A 116 -4.58 -18.43 -4.27
C VAL A 116 -3.45 -17.96 -3.37
N LEU A 117 -3.17 -18.74 -2.38
CA LEU A 117 -1.94 -18.85 -1.62
C LEU A 117 -2.01 -18.38 -0.18
N GLN A 118 -1.84 -19.38 0.65
CA GLN A 118 -1.38 -19.22 2.03
C GLN A 118 0.12 -18.93 1.98
N TYR A 119 0.47 -17.64 2.08
CA TYR A 119 1.88 -17.21 2.18
C TYR A 119 2.41 -17.23 3.62
N ASP A 120 1.87 -18.09 4.47
CA ASP A 120 2.28 -18.17 5.88
C ASP A 120 3.79 -18.36 6.02
N HIS A 121 4.41 -19.12 5.11
CA HIS A 121 5.85 -19.34 5.08
C HIS A 121 6.64 -18.09 4.62
N LEU A 122 6.06 -17.22 3.79
CA LEU A 122 6.72 -16.02 3.30
C LEU A 122 6.75 -14.89 4.35
N ALA A 123 5.79 -14.88 5.26
CA ALA A 123 5.76 -13.91 6.35
C ALA A 123 7.01 -13.96 7.24
N THR A 124 7.67 -15.10 7.29
CA THR A 124 8.91 -15.33 8.07
C THR A 124 10.19 -15.19 7.25
N ALA A 125 10.13 -15.42 5.94
CA ALA A 125 11.31 -15.45 5.07
C ALA A 125 11.76 -14.05 4.61
N GLY A 126 10.87 -13.06 4.58
CA GLY A 126 11.16 -11.73 4.05
C GLY A 126 11.43 -11.72 2.54
N GLU A 127 11.05 -12.76 1.85
CA GLU A 127 11.23 -12.93 0.41
C GLU A 127 10.23 -12.10 -0.40
N LEU A 128 10.60 -11.75 -1.64
CA LEU A 128 9.70 -11.19 -2.62
C LEU A 128 9.09 -12.32 -3.44
N VAL A 129 7.80 -12.21 -3.69
CA VAL A 129 7.06 -13.12 -4.57
C VAL A 129 6.31 -12.29 -5.59
N GLU A 130 6.47 -12.64 -6.86
CA GLU A 130 5.68 -12.06 -7.94
C GLU A 130 4.25 -12.54 -7.88
N VAL A 131 3.29 -11.62 -8.01
CA VAL A 131 1.86 -11.90 -8.01
C VAL A 131 1.17 -11.16 -9.14
N GLN A 132 0.10 -11.73 -9.69
CA GLN A 132 -0.63 -11.13 -10.81
C GLN A 132 -1.64 -10.07 -10.36
N ALA A 133 -2.09 -10.11 -9.12
CA ALA A 133 -3.01 -9.12 -8.59
C ALA A 133 -2.79 -8.92 -7.09
N THR A 134 -2.97 -7.69 -6.66
CA THR A 134 -2.79 -7.28 -5.27
C THR A 134 -3.96 -6.43 -4.78
N GLY A 135 -4.06 -6.28 -3.47
CA GLY A 135 -5.04 -5.44 -2.81
C GLY A 135 -4.51 -4.04 -2.48
N SER A 136 -4.94 -3.51 -1.35
CA SER A 136 -4.52 -2.22 -0.79
C SER A 136 -3.07 -2.23 -0.29
N LEU A 137 -2.53 -1.07 0.11
CA LEU A 137 -1.14 -0.84 0.56
C LEU A 137 -0.08 -0.92 -0.54
N MET A 138 -0.38 -0.41 -1.70
CA MET A 138 0.47 -0.50 -2.88
C MET A 138 1.48 0.66 -2.92
N LEU A 139 2.77 0.34 -2.90
CA LEU A 139 3.84 1.28 -3.24
C LEU A 139 4.16 1.13 -4.73
N ILE A 140 4.16 2.23 -5.45
CA ILE A 140 4.36 2.30 -6.91
C ILE A 140 5.47 3.29 -7.19
N SER A 141 6.45 2.91 -7.99
CA SER A 141 7.47 3.79 -8.52
C SER A 141 6.88 4.77 -9.55
N ARG A 142 7.43 5.98 -9.63
CA ARG A 142 6.96 7.00 -10.56
C ARG A 142 7.06 6.57 -12.03
N CYS A 143 8.01 5.76 -12.39
CA CYS A 143 8.16 5.27 -13.76
C CYS A 143 6.95 4.46 -14.27
N VAL A 144 6.05 4.04 -13.37
CA VAL A 144 4.85 3.24 -13.67
C VAL A 144 3.57 4.10 -13.66
N ILE A 145 3.61 5.30 -13.08
CA ILE A 145 2.48 6.24 -12.98
C ILE A 145 2.50 7.24 -14.12
#